data_bd6533b01f9c9e8f5977259e242895d5
#
_entry.id   bd6533b01f9c9e8f5977259e242895d5
#
_cell.length_a   1.000
_cell.length_b   1.000
_cell.length_c   1.000
_cell.angle_alpha   90.00
_cell.angle_beta   90.00
_cell.angle_gamma   90.00
#
_symmetry.space_group_name_H-M   'P 1'
#
loop_
_entity.id
_entity.type
_entity.pdbx_description
1 polymer ?
#
loop_
_entity_poly.entity_id
_entity_poly.type
_entity_poly.pdbx_seq_one_letter_code
_entity_poly.pdbx_strand_id
1 'polypeptide(L)'
;MGDCTWTELARATQRQRIVVLPIGSCEQHGPHLPFDTDTRIALALAAGLAAARADVLVAPAVGVSASGEHQGFIGTLSIGSAALEMMLIELVRSADWSDGVVLVNGHGGNLSAVSGAVSVLQSEGRRVLNWWPRLTGGDAHAGRTETSLMLAIAPDAVRRAAAQRGATEPIAELWGELRRGGVAAVSTNGVLGDPLGATPEEGAAILESLVGDLVERVRVWAG
;
A
#
# COMPACT_ATOMS: atom_id res chain seq x y z
N MET A 1 6.69 -5.97 -14.95
CA MET A 1 5.83 -5.85 -16.18
C MET A 1 6.10 -4.59 -16.98
N GLY A 2 6.28 -3.42 -16.37
CA GLY A 2 6.41 -2.14 -17.09
C GLY A 2 7.48 -2.14 -18.17
N ASP A 3 8.58 -2.84 -17.96
CA ASP A 3 9.71 -2.91 -18.89
C ASP A 3 9.64 -4.11 -19.86
N CYS A 4 8.56 -4.92 -19.81
CA CYS A 4 8.40 -6.09 -20.67
C CYS A 4 7.53 -5.75 -21.89
N THR A 5 7.87 -6.37 -23.03
CA THR A 5 6.99 -6.40 -24.18
C THR A 5 5.96 -7.53 -24.04
N TRP A 6 4.82 -7.41 -24.73
CA TRP A 6 3.81 -8.47 -24.71
C TRP A 6 4.34 -9.81 -25.21
N THR A 7 5.28 -9.82 -26.16
CA THR A 7 5.89 -11.05 -26.70
C THR A 7 6.84 -11.71 -25.70
N GLU A 8 7.51 -10.95 -24.84
CA GLU A 8 8.32 -11.49 -23.75
C GLU A 8 7.42 -12.12 -22.69
N LEU A 9 6.34 -11.45 -22.31
CA LEU A 9 5.35 -12.03 -21.41
C LEU A 9 4.71 -13.29 -21.98
N ALA A 10 4.31 -13.30 -23.26
CA ALA A 10 3.73 -14.48 -23.90
C ALA A 10 4.66 -15.71 -23.90
N ARG A 11 5.96 -15.51 -24.05
CA ARG A 11 6.96 -16.59 -23.92
C ARG A 11 7.15 -17.05 -22.48
N ALA A 12 7.00 -16.13 -21.54
CA ALA A 12 7.13 -16.41 -20.11
C ALA A 12 5.88 -17.10 -19.53
N THR A 13 4.70 -16.95 -20.14
CA THR A 13 3.41 -17.51 -19.68
C THR A 13 3.26 -19.03 -19.91
N GLN A 14 4.26 -19.73 -20.42
CA GLN A 14 4.31 -21.20 -20.34
C GLN A 14 4.48 -21.72 -18.90
N ARG A 15 4.66 -20.83 -17.92
CA ARG A 15 4.67 -21.12 -16.49
C ARG A 15 3.55 -20.33 -15.84
N GLN A 16 2.99 -20.87 -14.78
CA GLN A 16 2.02 -20.19 -13.94
C GLN A 16 2.53 -18.80 -13.56
N ARG A 17 1.67 -17.79 -13.67
CA ARG A 17 2.03 -16.39 -13.41
C ARG A 17 1.00 -15.72 -12.50
N ILE A 18 1.49 -15.22 -11.40
CA ILE A 18 0.73 -14.41 -10.46
C ILE A 18 1.05 -12.94 -10.73
N VAL A 19 0.03 -12.14 -11.02
CA VAL A 19 0.18 -10.69 -11.13
C VAL A 19 0.07 -10.07 -9.75
N VAL A 20 1.03 -9.24 -9.39
CA VAL A 20 1.00 -8.45 -8.15
C VAL A 20 0.73 -7.00 -8.52
N LEU A 21 -0.35 -6.45 -8.00
CA LEU A 21 -0.74 -5.06 -8.18
C LEU A 21 -0.47 -4.27 -6.89
N PRO A 22 0.59 -3.45 -6.85
CA PRO A 22 0.82 -2.53 -5.74
C PRO A 22 -0.22 -1.40 -5.76
N ILE A 23 -0.83 -1.11 -4.62
CA ILE A 23 -1.82 -0.05 -4.46
C ILE A 23 -1.34 0.85 -3.33
N GLY A 24 -0.99 2.08 -3.67
CA GLY A 24 -0.58 3.10 -2.73
C GLY A 24 -1.60 4.21 -2.61
N SER A 25 -1.09 5.44 -2.51
CA SER A 25 -1.86 6.68 -2.41
C SER A 25 -1.08 7.85 -3.03
N CYS A 26 -1.74 9.00 -3.14
CA CYS A 26 -1.12 10.30 -3.33
C CYS A 26 -1.68 11.25 -2.27
N GLU A 27 -1.13 11.20 -1.05
CA GLU A 27 -1.65 11.92 0.10
C GLU A 27 -0.55 12.49 0.98
N GLN A 28 -0.91 13.47 1.80
CA GLN A 28 0.00 14.04 2.78
C GLN A 28 0.49 12.95 3.76
N HIS A 29 1.76 13.01 4.12
CA HIS A 29 2.41 12.18 5.14
C HIS A 29 3.24 13.04 6.09
N GLY A 30 2.58 14.01 6.71
CA GLY A 30 3.26 14.99 7.56
C GLY A 30 4.23 15.88 6.78
N PRO A 31 5.02 16.71 7.48
CA PRO A 31 5.97 17.62 6.82
C PRO A 31 7.24 16.91 6.33
N HIS A 32 7.44 15.65 6.62
CA HIS A 32 8.72 14.95 6.47
C HIS A 32 8.73 13.81 5.44
N LEU A 33 7.57 13.22 5.08
CA LEU A 33 7.47 12.16 4.09
C LEU A 33 6.83 12.67 2.79
N PRO A 34 7.17 12.08 1.63
CA PRO A 34 6.60 12.46 0.35
C PRO A 34 5.16 11.94 0.19
N PHE A 35 4.42 12.52 -0.76
CA PHE A 35 3.01 12.14 -1.05
C PHE A 35 2.85 10.71 -1.55
N ASP A 36 3.89 10.10 -2.10
CA ASP A 36 3.89 8.75 -2.67
C ASP A 36 4.45 7.69 -1.69
N THR A 37 4.45 7.99 -0.39
CA THR A 37 4.98 7.10 0.66
C THR A 37 4.37 5.70 0.58
N ASP A 38 3.05 5.58 0.58
CA ASP A 38 2.34 4.29 0.50
C ASP A 38 2.64 3.54 -0.80
N THR A 39 2.77 4.29 -1.90
CA THR A 39 3.13 3.71 -3.19
C THR A 39 4.54 3.13 -3.17
N ARG A 40 5.50 3.81 -2.55
CA ARG A 40 6.88 3.30 -2.40
C ARG A 40 6.93 2.07 -1.53
N ILE A 41 6.20 2.07 -0.42
CA ILE A 41 6.10 0.92 0.49
C ILE A 41 5.46 -0.27 -0.24
N ALA A 42 4.33 -0.07 -0.92
CA ALA A 42 3.67 -1.13 -1.68
C ALA A 42 4.56 -1.72 -2.79
N LEU A 43 5.32 -0.87 -3.49
CA LEU A 43 6.30 -1.30 -4.49
C LEU A 43 7.44 -2.09 -3.89
N ALA A 44 7.98 -1.68 -2.73
CA ALA A 44 9.06 -2.39 -2.05
C ALA A 44 8.61 -3.79 -1.58
N LEU A 45 7.39 -3.90 -1.05
CA LEU A 45 6.78 -5.17 -0.66
C LEU A 45 6.57 -6.09 -1.87
N ALA A 46 6.03 -5.56 -2.97
CA ALA A 46 5.83 -6.32 -4.20
C ALA A 46 7.17 -6.77 -4.83
N ALA A 47 8.20 -5.93 -4.77
CA ALA A 47 9.55 -6.27 -5.22
C ALA A 47 10.17 -7.39 -4.35
N GLY A 48 10.00 -7.33 -3.03
CA GLY A 48 10.42 -8.39 -2.11
C GLY A 48 9.73 -9.73 -2.41
N LEU A 49 8.43 -9.72 -2.69
CA LEU A 49 7.70 -10.91 -3.10
C LEU A 49 8.23 -11.47 -4.43
N ALA A 50 8.47 -10.61 -5.43
CA ALA A 50 8.99 -11.03 -6.73
C ALA A 50 10.43 -11.56 -6.65
N ALA A 51 11.25 -11.06 -5.72
CA ALA A 51 12.58 -11.60 -5.45
C ALA A 51 12.54 -13.02 -4.85
N ALA A 52 11.51 -13.30 -4.03
CA ALA A 52 11.30 -14.60 -3.39
C ALA A 52 10.59 -15.63 -4.29
N ARG A 53 9.87 -15.19 -5.35
CA ARG A 53 9.03 -16.06 -6.20
C ARG A 53 9.18 -15.73 -7.67
N ALA A 54 9.75 -16.68 -8.43
CA ALA A 54 10.01 -16.52 -9.87
C ALA A 54 8.74 -16.53 -10.75
N ASP A 55 7.58 -16.90 -10.20
CA ASP A 55 6.27 -16.93 -10.88
C ASP A 55 5.49 -15.61 -10.72
N VAL A 56 6.06 -14.63 -10.04
CA VAL A 56 5.42 -13.33 -9.77
C VAL A 56 5.80 -12.26 -10.80
N LEU A 57 4.81 -11.51 -11.27
CA LEU A 57 4.95 -10.35 -12.14
C LEU A 57 4.40 -9.11 -11.45
N VAL A 58 5.24 -8.13 -11.16
CA VAL A 58 4.80 -6.87 -10.56
C VAL A 58 4.25 -5.94 -11.64
N ALA A 59 2.98 -5.57 -11.53
CA ALA A 59 2.31 -4.59 -12.39
C ALA A 59 2.73 -3.15 -12.02
N PRO A 60 2.49 -2.15 -12.89
CA PRO A 60 2.57 -0.74 -12.51
C PRO A 60 1.67 -0.45 -11.30
N ALA A 61 2.16 0.38 -10.38
CA ALA A 61 1.41 0.69 -9.17
C ALA A 61 0.23 1.63 -9.43
N VAL A 62 -0.83 1.49 -8.63
CA VAL A 62 -1.90 2.47 -8.49
C VAL A 62 -1.43 3.53 -7.49
N GLY A 63 -0.95 4.67 -8.01
CA GLY A 63 -0.35 5.74 -7.20
C GLY A 63 -1.34 6.85 -6.80
N VAL A 64 -2.56 6.87 -7.35
CA VAL A 64 -3.65 7.77 -6.93
C VAL A 64 -4.86 6.90 -6.62
N SER A 65 -5.35 6.96 -5.38
CA SER A 65 -6.35 6.04 -4.87
C SER A 65 -7.41 6.75 -4.01
N ALA A 66 -7.94 6.12 -2.98
CA ALA A 66 -8.97 6.70 -2.10
C ALA A 66 -8.33 7.33 -0.86
N SER A 67 -8.07 8.62 -0.90
CA SER A 67 -7.44 9.41 0.18
C SER A 67 -8.33 10.57 0.63
N GLY A 68 -9.65 10.37 0.65
CA GLY A 68 -10.63 11.41 0.98
C GLY A 68 -10.46 11.98 2.38
N GLU A 69 -10.02 11.17 3.33
CA GLU A 69 -9.72 11.56 4.72
C GLU A 69 -8.56 12.55 4.85
N HIS A 70 -7.74 12.69 3.81
CA HIS A 70 -6.62 13.63 3.74
C HIS A 70 -6.91 14.89 2.91
N GLN A 71 -8.15 15.10 2.43
CA GLN A 71 -8.51 16.23 1.56
C GLN A 71 -8.28 17.61 2.19
N GLY A 72 -8.18 17.71 3.52
CA GLY A 72 -7.84 18.94 4.22
C GLY A 72 -6.42 19.46 3.99
N PHE A 73 -5.55 18.66 3.34
CA PHE A 73 -4.15 19.00 3.08
C PHE A 73 -3.90 19.21 1.58
N ILE A 74 -3.28 20.35 1.24
CA ILE A 74 -2.93 20.71 -0.15
C ILE A 74 -1.99 19.66 -0.74
N GLY A 75 -2.27 19.23 -1.97
CA GLY A 75 -1.46 18.26 -2.72
C GLY A 75 -1.98 16.83 -2.66
N THR A 76 -2.88 16.49 -1.73
CA THR A 76 -3.57 15.19 -1.74
C THR A 76 -4.48 15.07 -2.97
N LEU A 77 -4.35 13.95 -3.68
CA LEU A 77 -5.20 13.58 -4.81
C LEU A 77 -5.95 12.30 -4.48
N SER A 78 -7.28 12.34 -4.60
CA SER A 78 -8.14 11.19 -4.33
C SER A 78 -9.14 10.99 -5.47
N ILE A 79 -9.28 9.75 -5.94
CA ILE A 79 -10.34 9.37 -6.88
C ILE A 79 -11.60 8.89 -6.17
N GLY A 80 -11.55 8.73 -4.84
CA GLY A 80 -12.65 8.21 -4.03
C GLY A 80 -12.79 6.69 -4.10
N SER A 81 -13.43 6.12 -3.08
CA SER A 81 -13.54 4.66 -2.91
C SER A 81 -14.32 3.98 -4.04
N ALA A 82 -15.41 4.59 -4.54
CA ALA A 82 -16.22 3.99 -5.60
C ALA A 82 -15.46 3.88 -6.94
N ALA A 83 -14.69 4.91 -7.31
CA ALA A 83 -13.88 4.89 -8.51
C ALA A 83 -12.71 3.90 -8.38
N LEU A 84 -12.06 3.84 -7.21
CA LEU A 84 -11.01 2.87 -6.93
C LEU A 84 -11.52 1.44 -7.03
N GLU A 85 -12.67 1.13 -6.41
CA GLU A 85 -13.28 -0.20 -6.46
C GLU A 85 -13.53 -0.64 -7.92
N MET A 86 -14.16 0.21 -8.70
CA MET A 86 -14.42 -0.05 -10.12
C MET A 86 -13.12 -0.27 -10.90
N MET A 87 -12.12 0.59 -10.70
CA MET A 87 -10.82 0.46 -11.36
C MET A 87 -10.14 -0.86 -11.02
N LEU A 88 -10.13 -1.27 -9.75
CA LEU A 88 -9.53 -2.54 -9.32
C LEU A 88 -10.25 -3.75 -9.94
N ILE A 89 -11.58 -3.70 -10.02
CA ILE A 89 -12.37 -4.75 -10.69
C ILE A 89 -11.93 -4.90 -12.15
N GLU A 90 -11.85 -3.80 -12.89
CA GLU A 90 -11.49 -3.85 -14.31
C GLU A 90 -10.02 -4.23 -14.54
N LEU A 91 -9.09 -3.77 -13.69
CA LEU A 91 -7.69 -4.17 -13.76
C LEU A 91 -7.52 -5.68 -13.56
N VAL A 92 -8.22 -6.25 -12.58
CA VAL A 92 -8.15 -7.69 -12.32
C VAL A 92 -8.84 -8.49 -13.42
N ARG A 93 -9.98 -8.04 -13.93
CA ARG A 93 -10.66 -8.65 -15.10
C ARG A 93 -9.75 -8.69 -16.31
N SER A 94 -8.99 -7.62 -16.58
CA SER A 94 -8.04 -7.55 -17.70
C SER A 94 -6.83 -8.48 -17.55
N ALA A 95 -6.60 -9.01 -16.35
CA ALA A 95 -5.51 -9.93 -16.05
C ALA A 95 -5.90 -11.42 -16.15
N ASP A 96 -6.97 -11.78 -16.85
CA ASP A 96 -7.47 -13.15 -17.05
C ASP A 96 -6.46 -14.12 -17.70
N TRP A 97 -5.41 -13.59 -18.29
CA TRP A 97 -4.28 -14.36 -18.80
C TRP A 97 -3.33 -14.88 -17.72
N SER A 98 -3.53 -14.45 -16.45
CA SER A 98 -2.73 -14.88 -15.28
C SER A 98 -3.46 -15.96 -14.47
N ASP A 99 -2.75 -16.65 -13.58
CA ASP A 99 -3.33 -17.66 -12.68
C ASP A 99 -3.99 -17.02 -11.46
N GLY A 100 -3.86 -15.70 -11.31
CA GLY A 100 -4.52 -14.91 -10.27
C GLY A 100 -3.78 -13.62 -9.98
N VAL A 101 -4.41 -12.75 -9.19
CA VAL A 101 -3.93 -11.42 -8.84
C VAL A 101 -3.80 -11.25 -7.33
N VAL A 102 -2.66 -10.71 -6.90
CA VAL A 102 -2.42 -10.30 -5.51
C VAL A 102 -2.47 -8.78 -5.45
N LEU A 103 -3.41 -8.24 -4.70
CA LEU A 103 -3.51 -6.81 -4.40
C LEU A 103 -2.69 -6.52 -3.15
N VAL A 104 -1.57 -5.81 -3.31
CA VAL A 104 -0.69 -5.38 -2.21
C VAL A 104 -1.05 -3.95 -1.86
N ASN A 105 -1.92 -3.78 -0.86
CA ASN A 105 -2.42 -2.48 -0.46
C ASN A 105 -1.54 -1.84 0.63
N GLY A 106 -0.93 -0.70 0.33
CA GLY A 106 -0.11 0.09 1.26
C GLY A 106 -0.87 1.16 2.04
N HIS A 107 -2.16 1.43 1.72
CA HIS A 107 -2.91 2.56 2.27
C HIS A 107 -4.21 2.13 2.95
N GLY A 108 -4.42 2.56 4.20
CA GLY A 108 -5.58 2.22 5.00
C GLY A 108 -6.91 2.69 4.41
N GLY A 109 -6.96 3.88 3.80
CA GLY A 109 -8.15 4.46 3.16
C GLY A 109 -8.70 3.62 2.02
N ASN A 110 -7.89 2.74 1.42
CA ASN A 110 -8.29 1.85 0.33
C ASN A 110 -9.07 0.62 0.79
N LEU A 111 -9.04 0.26 2.08
CA LEU A 111 -9.53 -1.04 2.57
C LEU A 111 -10.96 -1.35 2.15
N SER A 112 -11.86 -0.38 2.19
CA SER A 112 -13.26 -0.57 1.78
C SER A 112 -13.38 -0.89 0.30
N ALA A 113 -12.74 -0.11 -0.56
CA ALA A 113 -12.75 -0.28 -2.02
C ALA A 113 -12.11 -1.61 -2.44
N VAL A 114 -10.96 -1.95 -1.83
CA VAL A 114 -10.27 -3.21 -2.11
C VAL A 114 -11.13 -4.40 -1.68
N SER A 115 -11.77 -4.34 -0.51
CA SER A 115 -12.66 -5.43 -0.03
C SER A 115 -13.89 -5.59 -0.91
N GLY A 116 -14.50 -4.48 -1.37
CA GLY A 116 -15.62 -4.51 -2.32
C GLY A 116 -15.22 -5.16 -3.65
N ALA A 117 -14.11 -4.70 -4.24
CA ALA A 117 -13.58 -5.25 -5.47
C ALA A 117 -13.31 -6.76 -5.37
N VAL A 118 -12.65 -7.20 -4.29
CA VAL A 118 -12.36 -8.63 -4.05
C VAL A 118 -13.63 -9.45 -3.95
N SER A 119 -14.65 -8.95 -3.24
CA SER A 119 -15.95 -9.65 -3.12
C SER A 119 -16.62 -9.88 -4.48
N VAL A 120 -16.64 -8.85 -5.34
CA VAL A 120 -17.18 -8.95 -6.70
C VAL A 120 -16.38 -9.96 -7.51
N LEU A 121 -15.06 -9.83 -7.55
CA LEU A 121 -14.17 -10.67 -8.36
C LEU A 121 -14.22 -12.15 -7.94
N GLN A 122 -14.27 -12.42 -6.64
CA GLN A 122 -14.41 -13.79 -6.14
C GLN A 122 -15.79 -14.39 -6.47
N SER A 123 -16.86 -13.57 -6.47
CA SER A 123 -18.18 -14.03 -6.93
C SER A 123 -18.21 -14.38 -8.42
N GLU A 124 -17.32 -13.79 -9.21
CA GLU A 124 -17.09 -14.12 -10.63
C GLU A 124 -16.19 -15.35 -10.82
N GLY A 125 -15.74 -16.00 -9.74
CA GLY A 125 -14.84 -17.15 -9.80
C GLY A 125 -13.37 -16.79 -10.04
N ARG A 126 -12.97 -15.51 -9.92
CA ARG A 126 -11.59 -15.05 -10.14
C ARG A 126 -10.74 -15.31 -8.91
N ARG A 127 -9.48 -15.69 -9.13
CA ARG A 127 -8.50 -15.89 -8.06
C ARG A 127 -7.86 -14.55 -7.70
N VAL A 128 -8.29 -13.96 -6.58
CA VAL A 128 -7.76 -12.69 -6.05
C VAL A 128 -7.40 -12.84 -4.59
N LEU A 129 -6.20 -12.42 -4.21
CA LEU A 129 -5.75 -12.28 -2.84
C LEU A 129 -5.62 -10.80 -2.51
N ASN A 130 -6.22 -10.34 -1.42
CA ASN A 130 -5.98 -9.04 -0.83
C ASN A 130 -5.00 -9.19 0.34
N TRP A 131 -3.95 -8.38 0.33
CA TRP A 131 -2.97 -8.31 1.40
C TRP A 131 -2.63 -6.85 1.74
N TRP A 132 -2.47 -6.53 3.01
CA TRP A 132 -1.98 -5.25 3.50
C TRP A 132 -1.14 -5.44 4.76
N PRO A 133 -0.19 -4.51 5.07
CA PRO A 133 0.62 -4.55 6.28
C PRO A 133 -0.24 -4.62 7.55
N ARG A 134 0.11 -5.55 8.46
CA ARG A 134 -0.50 -5.66 9.78
C ARG A 134 0.62 -5.68 10.81
N LEU A 135 0.80 -4.55 11.48
CA LEU A 135 1.81 -4.41 12.52
C LEU A 135 1.15 -4.19 13.86
N THR A 136 1.53 -5.00 14.85
CA THR A 136 1.09 -4.81 16.23
C THR A 136 1.86 -3.65 16.85
N GLY A 137 1.16 -2.63 17.34
CA GLY A 137 1.78 -1.47 17.99
C GLY A 137 2.38 -0.43 17.04
N GLY A 138 2.10 -0.52 15.73
CA GLY A 138 2.47 0.52 14.77
C GLY A 138 1.61 1.78 14.90
N ASP A 139 2.15 2.92 14.48
CA ASP A 139 1.43 4.18 14.36
C ASP A 139 0.42 4.09 13.21
N ALA A 140 -0.56 4.99 13.24
CA ALA A 140 -1.65 4.95 12.27
C ALA A 140 -1.29 5.59 10.92
N HIS A 141 -0.44 6.65 10.91
CA HIS A 141 -0.09 7.37 9.68
C HIS A 141 1.09 8.32 9.89
N ALA A 142 2.06 8.30 8.98
CA ALA A 142 3.24 9.16 8.97
C ALA A 142 4.06 9.16 10.29
N GLY A 143 3.91 8.12 11.10
CA GLY A 143 4.62 7.98 12.37
C GLY A 143 5.94 7.23 12.22
N ARG A 144 6.37 6.58 13.30
CA ARG A 144 7.67 5.87 13.36
C ARG A 144 7.77 4.74 12.35
N THR A 145 6.71 3.98 12.18
CA THR A 145 6.66 2.82 11.29
C THR A 145 6.96 3.19 9.84
N GLU A 146 6.15 4.08 9.27
CA GLU A 146 6.32 4.51 7.88
C GLU A 146 7.58 5.32 7.68
N THR A 147 7.97 6.15 8.66
CA THR A 147 9.22 6.89 8.60
C THR A 147 10.42 5.95 8.58
N SER A 148 10.43 4.90 9.41
CA SER A 148 11.50 3.89 9.41
C SER A 148 11.55 3.13 8.09
N LEU A 149 10.40 2.69 7.57
CA LEU A 149 10.30 2.04 6.26
C LEU A 149 10.87 2.94 5.15
N MET A 150 10.46 4.21 5.12
CA MET A 150 10.95 5.16 4.11
C MET A 150 12.43 5.46 4.24
N LEU A 151 12.98 5.48 5.46
CA LEU A 151 14.42 5.60 5.69
C LEU A 151 15.20 4.41 5.14
N ALA A 152 14.63 3.21 5.16
CA ALA A 152 15.24 2.02 4.56
C ALA A 152 15.09 1.95 3.04
N ILE A 153 13.94 2.38 2.50
CA ILE A 153 13.60 2.25 1.08
C ILE A 153 14.12 3.42 0.24
N ALA A 154 13.96 4.65 0.74
CA ALA A 154 14.24 5.88 0.02
C ALA A 154 14.70 7.01 0.97
N PRO A 155 15.85 6.90 1.61
CA PRO A 155 16.33 7.85 2.64
C PRO A 155 16.39 9.30 2.15
N ASP A 156 16.74 9.52 0.90
CA ASP A 156 16.84 10.86 0.28
C ASP A 156 15.48 11.54 0.11
N ALA A 157 14.38 10.78 0.15
CA ALA A 157 13.03 11.32 0.09
C ALA A 157 12.51 11.77 1.45
N VAL A 158 13.18 11.40 2.55
CA VAL A 158 12.76 11.72 3.92
C VAL A 158 13.40 13.02 4.40
N ARG A 159 12.59 13.98 4.78
CA ARG A 159 13.03 15.28 5.33
C ARG A 159 13.13 15.18 6.84
N ARG A 160 14.14 14.46 7.35
CA ARG A 160 14.31 14.15 8.78
C ARG A 160 14.20 15.37 9.69
N ALA A 161 14.78 16.51 9.29
CA ALA A 161 14.75 17.75 10.06
C ALA A 161 13.36 18.37 10.20
N ALA A 162 12.41 17.97 9.35
CA ALA A 162 11.02 18.42 9.39
C ALA A 162 10.09 17.45 10.14
N ALA A 163 10.60 16.30 10.60
CA ALA A 163 9.81 15.32 11.34
C ALA A 163 9.27 15.93 12.64
N GLN A 164 7.96 15.78 12.85
CA GLN A 164 7.26 16.33 14.01
C GLN A 164 6.24 15.31 14.51
N ARG A 165 6.14 15.19 15.83
CA ARG A 165 5.09 14.42 16.48
C ARG A 165 3.72 14.99 16.17
N GLY A 166 2.75 14.12 15.86
CA GLY A 166 1.34 14.45 15.67
C GLY A 166 0.45 13.91 16.78
N ALA A 167 -0.77 13.53 16.44
CA ALA A 167 -1.67 12.85 17.36
C ALA A 167 -1.17 11.44 17.66
N THR A 168 -1.06 11.09 18.93
CA THR A 168 -0.53 9.79 19.40
C THR A 168 -1.55 8.99 20.19
N GLU A 169 -2.76 9.48 20.31
CA GLU A 169 -3.88 8.77 20.90
C GLU A 169 -4.20 7.53 20.06
N PRO A 170 -4.67 6.45 20.70
CA PRO A 170 -5.11 5.26 19.98
C PRO A 170 -6.13 5.61 18.87
N ILE A 171 -5.96 5.04 17.68
CA ILE A 171 -6.83 5.33 16.53
C ILE A 171 -8.33 5.14 16.85
N ALA A 172 -8.64 4.23 17.75
CA ALA A 172 -10.02 3.97 18.21
C ALA A 172 -10.65 5.19 18.90
N GLU A 173 -9.85 5.98 19.61
CA GLU A 173 -10.30 7.21 20.28
C GLU A 173 -10.49 8.35 19.29
N LEU A 174 -9.65 8.42 18.26
CA LEU A 174 -9.70 9.44 17.19
C LEU A 174 -10.77 9.14 16.13
N TRP A 175 -11.28 7.92 16.08
CA TRP A 175 -12.13 7.43 14.98
C TRP A 175 -13.38 8.30 14.73
N GLY A 176 -14.01 8.78 15.80
CA GLY A 176 -15.21 9.62 15.70
C GLY A 176 -14.94 10.97 15.00
N GLU A 177 -13.80 11.59 15.26
CA GLU A 177 -13.40 12.86 14.66
C GLU A 177 -12.85 12.67 13.25
N LEU A 178 -12.04 11.62 13.03
CA LEU A 178 -11.55 11.23 11.72
C LEU A 178 -12.70 11.04 10.72
N ARG A 179 -13.76 10.34 11.12
CA ARG A 179 -14.93 10.14 10.25
C ARG A 179 -15.71 11.42 9.92
N ARG A 180 -15.69 12.43 10.79
CA ARG A 180 -16.42 13.68 10.58
C ARG A 180 -15.63 14.73 9.82
N GLY A 181 -14.33 14.80 10.05
CA GLY A 181 -13.51 15.90 9.54
C GLY A 181 -12.17 15.51 8.94
N GLY A 182 -11.94 14.20 8.77
CA GLY A 182 -10.67 13.69 8.23
C GLY A 182 -9.48 13.90 9.19
N VAL A 183 -8.30 13.67 8.66
CA VAL A 183 -7.04 13.77 9.43
C VAL A 183 -6.79 15.18 9.95
N ALA A 184 -7.18 16.21 9.20
CA ALA A 184 -7.01 17.60 9.62
C ALA A 184 -7.77 17.96 10.90
N ALA A 185 -8.85 17.23 11.24
CA ALA A 185 -9.63 17.46 12.47
C ALA A 185 -8.91 16.95 13.72
N VAL A 186 -7.99 16.00 13.60
CA VAL A 186 -7.28 15.38 14.74
C VAL A 186 -5.79 15.69 14.77
N SER A 187 -5.21 16.07 13.63
CA SER A 187 -3.79 16.42 13.53
C SER A 187 -3.57 17.56 12.53
N THR A 188 -3.10 18.69 13.03
CA THR A 188 -2.85 19.89 12.20
C THR A 188 -1.64 19.75 11.29
N ASN A 189 -0.69 18.87 11.65
CA ASN A 189 0.50 18.56 10.82
C ASN A 189 0.34 17.27 10.00
N GLY A 190 -0.82 16.60 10.11
CA GLY A 190 -1.15 15.40 9.34
C GLY A 190 -0.56 14.10 9.86
N VAL A 191 0.24 14.11 10.92
CA VAL A 191 0.85 12.92 11.50
C VAL A 191 -0.08 12.29 12.55
N LEU A 192 -0.32 10.98 12.44
CA LEU A 192 -1.02 10.18 13.46
C LEU A 192 -0.02 9.19 14.08
N GLY A 193 0.85 9.72 14.94
CA GLY A 193 1.95 8.98 15.55
C GLY A 193 3.12 9.89 15.93
N ASP A 194 4.29 9.26 16.18
CA ASP A 194 5.51 9.96 16.52
C ASP A 194 6.69 9.46 15.63
N PRO A 195 7.11 10.20 14.61
CA PRO A 195 8.20 9.81 13.72
C PRO A 195 9.59 9.95 14.36
N LEU A 196 9.68 10.58 15.54
CA LEU A 196 10.97 10.80 16.20
C LEU A 196 11.59 9.48 16.65
N GLY A 197 12.88 9.31 16.39
CA GLY A 197 13.60 8.08 16.69
C GLY A 197 13.41 6.96 15.66
N ALA A 198 12.74 7.20 14.53
CA ALA A 198 12.72 6.28 13.40
C ALA A 198 14.13 6.05 12.82
N THR A 199 14.43 4.81 12.46
CA THR A 199 15.74 4.44 11.90
C THR A 199 15.62 3.55 10.67
N PRO A 200 16.62 3.58 9.76
CA PRO A 200 16.62 2.70 8.60
C PRO A 200 16.76 1.21 8.97
N GLU A 201 17.44 0.89 10.07
CA GLU A 201 17.62 -0.48 10.57
C GLU A 201 16.27 -1.06 11.02
N GLU A 202 15.48 -0.28 11.76
CA GLU A 202 14.10 -0.63 12.14
C GLU A 202 13.24 -0.82 10.90
N GLY A 203 13.33 0.09 9.94
CA GLY A 203 12.59 0.01 8.67
C GLY A 203 12.93 -1.24 7.86
N ALA A 204 14.22 -1.60 7.80
CA ALA A 204 14.66 -2.82 7.11
C ALA A 204 14.09 -4.08 7.78
N ALA A 205 14.11 -4.15 9.12
CA ALA A 205 13.55 -5.28 9.86
C ALA A 205 12.02 -5.39 9.69
N ILE A 206 11.31 -4.26 9.70
CA ILE A 206 9.86 -4.21 9.44
C ILE A 206 9.57 -4.69 8.01
N LEU A 207 10.31 -4.19 7.02
CA LEU A 207 10.12 -4.56 5.62
C LEU A 207 10.34 -6.06 5.41
N GLU A 208 11.41 -6.62 5.98
CA GLU A 208 11.73 -8.05 5.93
C GLU A 208 10.60 -8.91 6.52
N SER A 209 10.09 -8.51 7.68
CA SER A 209 8.97 -9.20 8.35
C SER A 209 7.69 -9.16 7.51
N LEU A 210 7.35 -8.01 6.92
CA LEU A 210 6.17 -7.83 6.08
C LEU A 210 6.28 -8.61 4.76
N VAL A 211 7.46 -8.62 4.14
CA VAL A 211 7.73 -9.44 2.93
C VAL A 211 7.60 -10.92 3.27
N GLY A 212 8.11 -11.36 4.42
CA GLY A 212 7.97 -12.74 4.88
C GLY A 212 6.50 -13.17 5.04
N ASP A 213 5.67 -12.33 5.69
CA ASP A 213 4.22 -12.60 5.80
C ASP A 213 3.54 -12.63 4.42
N LEU A 214 3.85 -11.67 3.55
CA LEU A 214 3.29 -11.61 2.20
C LEU A 214 3.65 -12.87 1.38
N VAL A 215 4.90 -13.30 1.43
CA VAL A 215 5.38 -14.51 0.75
C VAL A 215 4.62 -15.75 1.24
N GLU A 216 4.47 -15.89 2.56
CA GLU A 216 3.75 -17.04 3.14
C GLU A 216 2.26 -17.01 2.79
N ARG A 217 1.62 -15.84 2.80
CA ARG A 217 0.22 -15.69 2.38
C ARG A 217 0.00 -16.07 0.92
N VAL A 218 0.90 -15.62 0.05
CA VAL A 218 0.84 -15.97 -1.38
C VAL A 218 1.13 -17.44 -1.58
N ARG A 219 2.08 -18.04 -0.82
CA ARG A 219 2.36 -19.48 -0.87
C ARG A 219 1.12 -20.33 -0.54
N VAL A 220 0.44 -20.00 0.56
CA VAL A 220 -0.78 -20.73 0.99
C VAL A 220 -1.93 -20.54 -0.01
N TRP A 221 -2.08 -19.34 -0.57
CA TRP A 221 -3.14 -19.03 -1.52
C TRP A 221 -2.91 -19.64 -2.90
N ALA A 222 -1.67 -19.72 -3.33
CA ALA A 222 -1.33 -20.27 -4.64
C ALA A 222 -1.39 -21.81 -4.71
N GLY A 223 -1.25 -22.48 -3.56
CA GLY A 223 -1.25 -23.95 -3.43
C GLY A 223 0.16 -24.47 -3.44
#